data_604255dc7519b9dca4acad1b0d6da13c
#
_entry.id   604255dc7519b9dca4acad1b0d6da13c
#
_cell.length_a   1.000
_cell.length_b   1.000
_cell.length_c   1.000
_cell.angle_alpha   90.00
_cell.angle_beta   90.00
_cell.angle_gamma   90.00
#
_symmetry.space_group_name_H-M   'P 1'
#
loop_
_entity.id
_entity.type
_entity.pdbx_description
1 polymer ?
#
loop_
_entity_poly.entity_id
_entity_poly.type
_entity_poly.pdbx_seq_one_letter_code
_entity_poly.pdbx_strand_id
1 'polypeptide(L)'
;GDGDLATWAGAGFDMGDEEGNVQQGTLCFSLSNIDPYEFSLVGSVHTSRKDGPIHKMLDSGKYNLIKDNHINDKYAGPGYLMFNAGHVTVDSTDPVSLSKAMMAGRKVARQFQEGLAEYEPKVFASSYLASTASLMGIRESRRIKCDYTFTLDDWLARKEFEDGIGRNAYYIDVHKSNATTYPRYGKGESHGIPFRSLLPIGLKNVF
;
A
#
# COMPACT_ATOMS: atom_id res chain seq x y z
N GLY A 1 3.30 11.69 7.30
CA GLY A 1 4.25 11.52 8.41
C GLY A 1 3.68 10.62 9.48
N ASP A 2 4.51 10.20 10.42
CA ASP A 2 4.14 9.23 11.46
C ASP A 2 3.55 9.90 12.72
N GLY A 3 3.12 11.17 12.61
CA GLY A 3 2.58 11.94 13.73
C GLY A 3 3.64 12.33 14.79
N ASP A 4 4.93 12.28 14.46
CA ASP A 4 6.02 12.50 15.41
C ASP A 4 5.93 13.86 16.08
N LEU A 5 5.71 14.93 15.31
CA LEU A 5 5.65 16.27 15.85
C LEU A 5 4.52 16.43 16.88
N ALA A 6 3.31 15.94 16.55
CA ALA A 6 2.17 15.98 17.44
C ALA A 6 2.42 15.14 18.71
N THR A 7 3.00 13.95 18.54
CA THR A 7 3.33 13.06 19.67
C THR A 7 4.40 13.65 20.57
N TRP A 8 5.46 14.25 20.02
CA TRP A 8 6.49 14.94 20.81
C TRP A 8 5.96 16.19 21.51
N ALA A 9 4.92 16.84 20.95
CA ALA A 9 4.22 17.93 21.62
C ALA A 9 3.24 17.45 22.70
N GLY A 10 3.04 16.14 22.86
CA GLY A 10 2.21 15.55 23.90
C GLY A 10 0.82 15.09 23.45
N ALA A 11 0.54 15.03 22.14
CA ALA A 11 -0.72 14.48 21.64
C ALA A 11 -0.86 12.99 21.97
N GLY A 12 -2.05 12.57 22.38
CA GLY A 12 -2.42 11.16 22.44
C GLY A 12 -2.63 10.57 21.05
N PHE A 13 -2.40 9.27 20.90
CA PHE A 13 -2.62 8.56 19.64
C PHE A 13 -3.07 7.12 19.88
N ASP A 14 -3.65 6.51 18.84
CA ASP A 14 -3.87 5.08 18.73
C ASP A 14 -3.02 4.53 17.58
N MET A 15 -2.64 3.25 17.63
CA MET A 15 -1.83 2.61 16.60
C MET A 15 -2.26 1.16 16.40
N GLY A 16 -2.47 0.78 15.14
CA GLY A 16 -2.92 -0.57 14.81
C GLY A 16 -4.39 -0.85 15.16
N ASP A 17 -4.77 -2.10 15.09
CA ASP A 17 -6.06 -2.62 15.54
C ASP A 17 -6.04 -2.92 17.06
N GLU A 18 -7.05 -3.63 17.55
CA GLU A 18 -7.20 -3.99 18.97
C GLU A 18 -6.04 -4.89 19.47
N GLU A 19 -5.41 -5.65 18.56
CA GLU A 19 -4.23 -6.46 18.83
C GLU A 19 -2.90 -5.71 18.61
N GLY A 20 -2.96 -4.45 18.18
CA GLY A 20 -1.79 -3.61 17.89
C GLY A 20 -1.18 -3.85 16.49
N ASN A 21 -1.86 -4.58 15.61
CA ASN A 21 -1.37 -4.82 14.26
C ASN A 21 -1.63 -3.62 13.36
N VAL A 22 -0.61 -3.09 12.72
CA VAL A 22 -0.71 -2.07 11.67
C VAL A 22 -0.79 -2.70 10.28
N GLN A 23 -1.34 -1.97 9.30
CA GLN A 23 -1.31 -2.40 7.92
C GLN A 23 0.12 -2.51 7.41
N GLN A 24 0.39 -3.60 6.67
CA GLN A 24 1.73 -3.87 6.14
C GLN A 24 2.14 -2.82 5.09
N GLY A 25 3.42 -2.48 5.11
CA GLY A 25 4.03 -1.61 4.12
C GLY A 25 4.37 -2.33 2.82
N THR A 26 4.67 -1.56 1.78
CA THR A 26 5.15 -2.08 0.49
C THR A 26 6.37 -1.31 0.04
N LEU A 27 7.42 -2.01 -0.38
CA LEU A 27 8.55 -1.41 -1.07
C LEU A 27 8.35 -1.57 -2.58
N CYS A 28 7.86 -0.51 -3.23
CA CYS A 28 7.71 -0.49 -4.68
C CYS A 28 9.05 -0.75 -5.38
N PHE A 29 9.00 -1.38 -6.54
CA PHE A 29 10.18 -1.68 -7.32
C PHE A 29 9.89 -1.57 -8.83
N SER A 30 10.93 -1.67 -9.64
CA SER A 30 10.80 -1.69 -11.08
C SER A 30 11.65 -2.76 -11.71
N LEU A 31 11.14 -3.33 -12.79
CA LEU A 31 11.86 -4.24 -13.67
C LEU A 31 12.13 -3.58 -15.01
N SER A 32 13.30 -3.84 -15.55
CA SER A 32 13.69 -3.41 -16.90
C SER A 32 14.02 -4.62 -17.77
N ASN A 33 14.15 -4.37 -19.09
CA ASN A 33 14.40 -5.39 -20.10
C ASN A 33 13.30 -6.47 -20.17
N ILE A 34 12.05 -6.04 -20.00
CA ILE A 34 10.90 -6.88 -20.32
C ILE A 34 10.63 -6.83 -21.84
N ASP A 35 10.03 -7.88 -22.38
CA ASP A 35 9.57 -7.86 -23.75
C ASP A 35 8.27 -7.06 -23.87
N PRO A 36 8.28 -5.88 -24.54
CA PRO A 36 7.11 -5.02 -24.62
C PRO A 36 6.00 -5.58 -25.51
N TYR A 37 6.34 -6.37 -26.51
CA TYR A 37 5.37 -7.01 -27.41
C TYR A 37 4.63 -8.14 -26.66
N GLU A 38 5.36 -9.05 -26.05
CA GLU A 38 4.76 -10.14 -25.26
C GLU A 38 3.95 -9.58 -24.08
N PHE A 39 4.44 -8.52 -23.41
CA PHE A 39 3.66 -7.86 -22.37
C PHE A 39 2.35 -7.27 -22.90
N SER A 40 2.35 -6.70 -24.11
CA SER A 40 1.12 -6.17 -24.73
C SER A 40 0.05 -7.26 -24.98
N LEU A 41 0.47 -8.50 -25.22
CA LEU A 41 -0.42 -9.64 -25.40
C LEU A 41 -0.98 -10.14 -24.06
N VAL A 42 -0.20 -10.07 -22.99
CA VAL A 42 -0.59 -10.44 -21.62
C VAL A 42 -1.46 -9.35 -20.97
N GLY A 43 -1.15 -8.10 -21.21
CA GLY A 43 -1.85 -6.91 -20.76
C GLY A 43 -1.53 -6.50 -19.32
N SER A 44 -1.46 -7.43 -18.38
CA SER A 44 -1.13 -7.18 -16.96
C SER A 44 -0.81 -8.49 -16.26
N VAL A 45 -0.01 -8.41 -15.20
CA VAL A 45 0.24 -9.54 -14.28
C VAL A 45 -0.62 -9.45 -13.01
N HIS A 46 -1.61 -8.56 -13.00
CA HIS A 46 -2.52 -8.34 -11.88
C HIS A 46 -3.26 -9.62 -11.47
N THR A 47 -3.63 -9.71 -10.20
CA THR A 47 -4.29 -10.86 -9.56
C THR A 47 -5.63 -11.26 -10.15
N SER A 48 -6.29 -10.37 -10.91
CA SER A 48 -7.52 -10.69 -11.64
C SER A 48 -7.33 -11.82 -12.68
N ARG A 49 -6.10 -12.06 -13.11
CA ARG A 49 -5.74 -13.16 -14.01
C ARG A 49 -5.52 -14.43 -13.19
N LYS A 50 -6.55 -15.29 -13.10
CA LYS A 50 -6.57 -16.51 -12.26
C LYS A 50 -5.46 -17.52 -12.56
N ASP A 51 -5.00 -17.62 -13.80
CA ASP A 51 -3.89 -18.47 -14.26
C ASP A 51 -2.57 -17.69 -14.35
N GLY A 52 -2.55 -16.49 -13.81
CA GLY A 52 -1.42 -15.58 -13.86
C GLY A 52 -0.21 -16.04 -13.04
N PRO A 53 0.94 -15.42 -13.27
CA PRO A 53 2.20 -15.84 -12.64
C PRO A 53 2.15 -15.73 -11.12
N ILE A 54 1.43 -14.76 -10.54
CA ILE A 54 1.37 -14.59 -9.08
C ILE A 54 0.73 -15.78 -8.37
N HIS A 55 -0.37 -16.35 -8.95
CA HIS A 55 -1.01 -17.53 -8.38
C HIS A 55 -0.09 -18.74 -8.44
N LYS A 56 0.59 -18.93 -9.56
CA LYS A 56 1.59 -20.03 -9.74
C LYS A 56 2.76 -19.90 -8.74
N MET A 57 3.22 -18.68 -8.49
CA MET A 57 4.27 -18.41 -7.49
C MET A 57 3.82 -18.80 -6.08
N LEU A 58 2.61 -18.44 -5.70
CA LEU A 58 2.02 -18.78 -4.38
C LEU A 58 1.82 -20.29 -4.24
N ASP A 59 1.20 -20.91 -5.24
CA ASP A 59 0.90 -22.37 -5.23
C ASP A 59 2.17 -23.23 -5.20
N SER A 60 3.26 -22.76 -5.78
CA SER A 60 4.55 -23.47 -5.78
C SER A 60 5.22 -23.53 -4.42
N GLY A 61 4.93 -22.59 -3.53
CA GLY A 61 5.62 -22.41 -2.25
C GLY A 61 7.12 -22.05 -2.35
N LYS A 62 7.67 -21.93 -3.58
CA LYS A 62 9.09 -21.66 -3.84
C LYS A 62 9.47 -20.23 -3.43
N TYR A 63 8.58 -19.28 -3.68
CA TYR A 63 8.78 -17.85 -3.44
C TYR A 63 8.22 -17.44 -2.06
N ASN A 64 8.83 -17.96 -1.02
CA ASN A 64 8.31 -17.96 0.34
C ASN A 64 8.24 -16.58 1.04
N LEU A 65 8.83 -15.55 0.47
CA LEU A 65 8.69 -14.16 0.94
C LEU A 65 7.46 -13.45 0.36
N ILE A 66 6.87 -14.00 -0.71
CA ILE A 66 5.62 -13.52 -1.27
C ILE A 66 4.49 -14.25 -0.53
N LYS A 67 3.74 -13.52 0.30
CA LYS A 67 2.77 -14.10 1.24
C LYS A 67 1.33 -14.02 0.76
N ASP A 68 1.07 -13.15 -0.20
CA ASP A 68 -0.26 -12.88 -0.73
C ASP A 68 -0.18 -12.53 -2.21
N ASN A 69 -1.34 -12.35 -2.79
CA ASN A 69 -1.48 -12.06 -4.19
C ASN A 69 -1.43 -10.56 -4.53
N HIS A 70 -0.98 -9.70 -3.62
CA HIS A 70 -0.89 -8.26 -3.88
C HIS A 70 0.19 -7.96 -4.92
N ILE A 71 -0.27 -7.62 -6.12
CA ILE A 71 0.56 -7.14 -7.22
C ILE A 71 -0.24 -6.19 -8.09
N ASN A 72 0.27 -4.97 -8.27
CA ASN A 72 -0.19 -4.01 -9.24
C ASN A 72 1.00 -3.61 -10.11
N ASP A 73 0.85 -3.74 -11.40
CA ASP A 73 1.85 -3.36 -12.38
C ASP A 73 1.44 -2.09 -13.13
N LYS A 74 2.41 -1.28 -13.48
CA LYS A 74 2.24 -0.10 -14.32
C LYS A 74 3.30 -0.04 -15.39
N TYR A 75 2.87 -0.05 -16.65
CA TYR A 75 3.76 0.19 -17.78
C TYR A 75 4.23 1.65 -17.76
N ALA A 76 5.53 1.86 -17.63
CA ALA A 76 6.13 3.18 -17.50
C ALA A 76 6.94 3.60 -18.74
N GLY A 77 7.20 2.67 -19.64
CA GLY A 77 7.90 2.90 -20.90
C GLY A 77 8.34 1.60 -21.56
N PRO A 78 8.89 1.65 -22.80
CA PRO A 78 9.32 0.45 -23.49
C PRO A 78 10.30 -0.38 -22.67
N GLY A 79 9.92 -1.63 -22.40
CA GLY A 79 10.73 -2.55 -21.61
C GLY A 79 10.83 -2.21 -20.10
N TYR A 80 9.98 -1.34 -19.56
CA TYR A 80 10.05 -0.90 -18.17
C TYR A 80 8.69 -0.98 -17.48
N LEU A 81 8.61 -1.76 -16.40
CA LEU A 81 7.43 -1.88 -15.54
C LEU A 81 7.75 -1.46 -14.11
N MET A 82 6.81 -0.73 -13.50
CA MET A 82 6.80 -0.40 -12.08
C MET A 82 5.80 -1.30 -11.35
N PHE A 83 6.15 -1.68 -10.12
CA PHE A 83 5.33 -2.57 -9.30
C PHE A 83 5.04 -1.97 -7.91
N ASN A 84 3.78 -2.01 -7.53
CA ASN A 84 3.33 -1.94 -6.14
C ASN A 84 2.91 -3.36 -5.77
N ALA A 85 3.82 -4.12 -5.18
CA ALA A 85 3.65 -5.56 -4.98
C ALA A 85 4.33 -6.06 -3.71
N GLY A 86 3.72 -7.08 -3.10
CA GLY A 86 4.16 -7.69 -1.87
C GLY A 86 3.88 -6.82 -0.64
N HIS A 87 3.95 -7.47 0.52
CA HIS A 87 3.74 -6.83 1.81
C HIS A 87 4.90 -7.13 2.76
N VAL A 88 5.26 -6.15 3.57
CA VAL A 88 6.31 -6.25 4.59
C VAL A 88 5.79 -5.66 5.90
N THR A 89 5.89 -6.43 6.98
CA THR A 89 5.57 -5.92 8.32
C THR A 89 6.59 -4.87 8.74
N VAL A 90 6.11 -3.73 9.18
CA VAL A 90 6.95 -2.59 9.58
C VAL A 90 6.27 -1.76 10.65
N ASP A 91 7.02 -1.42 11.68
CA ASP A 91 6.74 -0.31 12.57
C ASP A 91 7.50 0.90 12.05
N SER A 92 6.79 1.86 11.48
CA SER A 92 7.38 3.07 10.88
C SER A 92 7.91 4.04 11.93
N THR A 93 7.53 3.88 13.20
CA THR A 93 7.99 4.70 14.33
C THR A 93 9.31 4.23 14.92
N ASP A 94 9.77 3.02 14.55
CA ASP A 94 11.07 2.46 14.92
C ASP A 94 12.03 2.45 13.72
N PRO A 95 13.11 3.24 13.72
CA PRO A 95 14.06 3.30 12.61
C PRO A 95 14.78 1.96 12.36
N VAL A 96 14.91 1.09 13.36
CA VAL A 96 15.50 -0.24 13.20
C VAL A 96 14.52 -1.15 12.45
N SER A 97 13.22 -1.12 12.82
CA SER A 97 12.16 -1.82 12.11
C SER A 97 12.08 -1.37 10.65
N LEU A 98 12.09 -0.06 10.42
CA LEU A 98 12.06 0.51 9.08
C LEU A 98 13.25 0.05 8.22
N SER A 99 14.46 0.06 8.79
CA SER A 99 15.66 -0.42 8.09
C SER A 99 15.56 -1.90 7.74
N LYS A 100 15.08 -2.74 8.66
CA LYS A 100 14.84 -4.18 8.42
C LYS A 100 13.79 -4.40 7.35
N ALA A 101 12.71 -3.62 7.37
CA ALA A 101 11.64 -3.69 6.37
C ALA A 101 12.15 -3.29 4.97
N MET A 102 13.00 -2.27 4.84
CA MET A 102 13.64 -1.90 3.58
C MET A 102 14.50 -3.05 3.02
N MET A 103 15.25 -3.75 3.87
CA MET A 103 16.04 -4.92 3.44
C MET A 103 15.13 -6.10 3.03
N ALA A 104 14.08 -6.35 3.80
CA ALA A 104 13.10 -7.40 3.49
C ALA A 104 12.39 -7.12 2.16
N GLY A 105 11.94 -5.88 1.94
CA GLY A 105 11.28 -5.45 0.70
C GLY A 105 12.15 -5.67 -0.54
N ARG A 106 13.46 -5.43 -0.46
CA ARG A 106 14.39 -5.73 -1.56
C ARG A 106 14.47 -7.23 -1.88
N LYS A 107 14.42 -8.09 -0.85
CA LYS A 107 14.39 -9.55 -1.05
C LYS A 107 13.08 -9.99 -1.68
N VAL A 108 11.95 -9.39 -1.26
CA VAL A 108 10.63 -9.62 -1.86
C VAL A 108 10.64 -9.22 -3.34
N ALA A 109 11.14 -8.03 -3.67
CA ALA A 109 11.25 -7.55 -5.05
C ALA A 109 12.07 -8.49 -5.93
N ARG A 110 13.15 -9.06 -5.39
CA ARG A 110 13.96 -10.06 -6.09
C ARG A 110 13.19 -11.35 -6.34
N GLN A 111 12.45 -11.85 -5.36
CA GLN A 111 11.61 -13.04 -5.55
C GLN A 111 10.49 -12.79 -6.59
N PHE A 112 9.92 -11.59 -6.65
CA PHE A 112 8.99 -11.24 -7.73
C PHE A 112 9.66 -11.30 -9.09
N GLN A 113 10.86 -10.73 -9.25
CA GLN A 113 11.58 -10.79 -10.52
C GLN A 113 11.89 -12.23 -10.94
N GLU A 114 12.40 -13.05 -10.02
CA GLU A 114 12.71 -14.46 -10.29
C GLU A 114 11.46 -15.29 -10.64
N GLY A 115 10.37 -15.09 -9.90
CA GLY A 115 9.11 -15.79 -10.13
C GLY A 115 8.39 -15.37 -11.43
N LEU A 116 8.41 -14.08 -11.73
CA LEU A 116 7.86 -13.60 -13.01
C LEU A 116 8.64 -14.14 -14.18
N ALA A 117 9.99 -14.21 -14.09
CA ALA A 117 10.83 -14.82 -15.13
C ALA A 117 10.54 -16.32 -15.31
N GLU A 118 10.22 -17.05 -14.24
CA GLU A 118 9.91 -18.48 -14.30
C GLU A 118 8.50 -18.75 -14.85
N TYR A 119 7.49 -18.00 -14.41
CA TYR A 119 6.09 -18.30 -14.72
C TYR A 119 5.49 -17.49 -15.88
N GLU A 120 6.17 -16.43 -16.30
CA GLU A 120 5.84 -15.66 -17.52
C GLU A 120 7.10 -15.36 -18.33
N PRO A 121 7.84 -16.40 -18.77
CA PRO A 121 9.18 -16.25 -19.36
C PRO A 121 9.19 -15.46 -20.67
N LYS A 122 8.11 -15.50 -21.46
CA LYS A 122 8.04 -14.72 -22.69
C LYS A 122 8.22 -13.23 -22.43
N VAL A 123 7.67 -12.75 -21.33
CA VAL A 123 7.76 -11.33 -20.94
C VAL A 123 9.01 -11.04 -20.13
N PHE A 124 9.35 -11.91 -19.15
CA PHE A 124 10.26 -11.57 -18.06
C PHE A 124 11.57 -12.36 -18.05
N ALA A 125 11.82 -13.33 -18.93
CA ALA A 125 13.03 -14.17 -18.88
C ALA A 125 14.34 -13.35 -18.86
N SER A 126 14.37 -12.22 -19.57
CA SER A 126 15.55 -11.34 -19.65
C SER A 126 15.46 -10.14 -18.70
N SER A 127 14.41 -10.07 -17.90
CA SER A 127 14.21 -8.92 -17.01
C SER A 127 15.20 -8.92 -15.84
N TYR A 128 15.47 -7.74 -15.35
CA TYR A 128 16.26 -7.54 -14.13
C TYR A 128 15.65 -6.46 -13.22
N LEU A 129 15.94 -6.55 -11.94
CA LEU A 129 15.53 -5.56 -10.95
C LEU A 129 16.29 -4.26 -11.20
N ALA A 130 15.62 -3.28 -11.79
CA ALA A 130 16.23 -2.00 -12.15
C ALA A 130 16.37 -1.08 -10.93
N SER A 131 15.34 -1.01 -10.08
CA SER A 131 15.39 -0.22 -8.85
C SER A 131 14.37 -0.71 -7.81
N THR A 132 14.59 -0.30 -6.57
CA THR A 132 13.58 -0.30 -5.51
C THR A 132 13.34 1.14 -5.05
N ALA A 133 12.17 1.41 -4.50
CA ALA A 133 11.86 2.72 -3.95
C ALA A 133 12.88 3.13 -2.87
N SER A 134 13.14 4.42 -2.77
CA SER A 134 14.03 5.00 -1.73
C SER A 134 13.41 4.98 -0.34
N LEU A 135 12.08 4.93 -0.26
CA LEU A 135 11.31 4.91 0.98
C LEU A 135 10.31 3.75 0.97
N MET A 136 10.05 3.20 2.16
CA MET A 136 8.95 2.25 2.37
C MET A 136 7.62 2.99 2.21
N GLY A 137 6.68 2.39 1.47
CA GLY A 137 5.30 2.83 1.41
C GLY A 137 4.58 2.41 2.69
N ILE A 138 4.49 3.32 3.65
CA ILE A 138 3.78 3.12 4.91
C ILE A 138 2.30 3.40 4.69
N ARG A 139 1.45 2.45 5.07
CA ARG A 139 -0.01 2.55 4.92
C ARG A 139 -0.71 3.04 6.18
N GLU A 140 -0.15 2.69 7.33
CA GLU A 140 -0.69 3.02 8.63
C GLU A 140 0.44 3.31 9.61
N SER A 141 0.22 4.31 10.46
CA SER A 141 1.08 4.70 11.55
C SER A 141 0.22 5.19 12.71
N ARG A 142 0.73 6.09 13.55
CA ARG A 142 -0.04 6.69 14.65
C ARG A 142 -1.25 7.46 14.12
N ARG A 143 -2.41 7.19 14.69
CA ARG A 143 -3.64 7.98 14.52
C ARG A 143 -3.76 8.93 15.68
N ILE A 144 -3.41 10.20 15.45
CA ILE A 144 -3.46 11.24 16.50
C ILE A 144 -4.89 11.47 16.94
N LYS A 145 -5.12 11.55 18.25
CA LYS A 145 -6.42 11.88 18.83
C LYS A 145 -6.70 13.35 18.62
N CYS A 146 -7.65 13.63 17.76
CA CYS A 146 -8.08 14.97 17.37
C CYS A 146 -9.49 15.28 17.86
N ASP A 147 -9.91 16.54 17.79
CA ASP A 147 -11.24 17.00 18.18
C ASP A 147 -12.37 16.27 17.43
N TYR A 148 -12.06 15.66 16.30
CA TYR A 148 -12.96 14.80 15.56
C TYR A 148 -12.23 13.60 14.99
N THR A 149 -12.82 12.41 15.16
CA THR A 149 -12.38 11.18 14.48
C THR A 149 -13.35 10.87 13.35
N PHE A 150 -12.86 10.86 12.11
CA PHE A 150 -13.64 10.44 10.94
C PHE A 150 -13.94 8.94 11.03
N THR A 151 -15.22 8.59 10.94
CA THR A 151 -15.70 7.22 11.19
C THR A 151 -16.12 6.52 9.89
N LEU A 152 -16.30 5.18 9.98
CA LEU A 152 -16.89 4.41 8.90
C LEU A 152 -18.30 4.89 8.53
N ASP A 153 -19.10 5.26 9.54
CA ASP A 153 -20.46 5.77 9.31
C ASP A 153 -20.45 7.11 8.56
N ASP A 154 -19.52 8.00 8.86
CA ASP A 154 -19.31 9.24 8.10
C ASP A 154 -18.99 8.94 6.63
N TRP A 155 -18.11 7.95 6.41
CA TRP A 155 -17.74 7.52 5.06
C TRP A 155 -18.94 6.92 4.30
N LEU A 156 -19.70 6.02 4.94
CA LEU A 156 -20.88 5.39 4.35
C LEU A 156 -21.97 6.41 4.01
N ALA A 157 -22.17 7.39 4.91
CA ALA A 157 -23.15 8.48 4.72
C ALA A 157 -22.70 9.53 3.69
N ARG A 158 -21.47 9.47 3.16
CA ARG A 158 -20.90 10.54 2.31
C ARG A 158 -21.00 11.91 2.98
N LYS A 159 -20.72 11.94 4.28
CA LYS A 159 -21.02 13.08 5.14
C LYS A 159 -20.29 14.36 4.71
N GLU A 160 -21.01 15.46 4.74
CA GLU A 160 -20.49 16.81 4.58
C GLU A 160 -20.30 17.47 5.95
N PHE A 161 -19.36 18.41 6.04
CA PHE A 161 -19.04 19.10 7.27
C PHE A 161 -19.00 20.61 7.01
N GLU A 162 -19.54 21.41 7.96
CA GLU A 162 -19.51 22.87 7.89
C GLU A 162 -18.06 23.40 7.90
N ASP A 163 -17.17 22.73 8.63
CA ASP A 163 -15.74 23.03 8.72
C ASP A 163 -14.92 22.22 7.68
N GLY A 164 -15.52 21.81 6.56
CA GLY A 164 -14.89 20.98 5.55
C GLY A 164 -13.72 21.70 4.85
N ILE A 165 -12.54 21.07 4.83
CA ILE A 165 -11.32 21.59 4.20
C ILE A 165 -10.98 20.91 2.87
N GLY A 166 -11.69 19.86 2.53
CA GLY A 166 -11.44 19.10 1.30
C GLY A 166 -12.45 17.99 1.12
N ARG A 167 -12.32 17.28 0.00
CA ARG A 167 -13.17 16.14 -0.33
C ARG A 167 -12.32 14.93 -0.72
N ASN A 168 -12.80 13.74 -0.39
CA ASN A 168 -12.18 12.49 -0.77
C ASN A 168 -13.21 11.55 -1.44
N ALA A 169 -12.82 10.91 -2.53
CA ALA A 169 -13.61 9.92 -3.26
C ALA A 169 -12.88 8.56 -3.33
N TYR A 170 -11.85 8.36 -2.53
CA TYR A 170 -11.13 7.09 -2.51
C TYR A 170 -11.89 6.05 -1.69
N TYR A 171 -11.96 4.82 -2.19
CA TYR A 171 -12.61 3.71 -1.48
C TYR A 171 -11.80 3.28 -0.26
N ILE A 172 -12.46 2.54 0.65
CA ILE A 172 -11.77 1.90 1.78
C ILE A 172 -10.94 0.75 1.25
N ASP A 173 -9.63 0.87 1.41
CA ASP A 173 -8.62 -0.06 0.92
C ASP A 173 -7.89 -0.68 2.12
N VAL A 174 -8.40 -1.81 2.61
CA VAL A 174 -7.83 -2.52 3.76
C VAL A 174 -7.16 -3.80 3.30
N HIS A 175 -5.86 -3.88 3.49
CA HIS A 175 -5.05 -5.06 3.15
C HIS A 175 -4.99 -6.05 4.33
N LYS A 176 -6.09 -6.78 4.55
CA LYS A 176 -6.19 -7.90 5.50
C LYS A 176 -6.84 -9.09 4.79
N SER A 177 -6.44 -10.32 5.16
CA SER A 177 -6.94 -11.57 4.56
C SER A 177 -8.47 -11.75 4.67
N ASN A 178 -9.10 -11.13 5.67
CA ASN A 178 -10.55 -11.20 5.93
C ASN A 178 -11.21 -9.81 5.91
N ALA A 179 -10.66 -8.86 5.14
CA ALA A 179 -11.22 -7.51 5.08
C ALA A 179 -12.63 -7.50 4.49
N THR A 180 -13.55 -6.81 5.16
CA THR A 180 -14.88 -6.54 4.63
C THR A 180 -14.76 -5.65 3.39
N THR A 181 -15.43 -6.03 2.30
CA THR A 181 -15.50 -5.20 1.11
C THR A 181 -16.58 -4.14 1.28
N TYR A 182 -16.20 -2.88 1.18
CA TYR A 182 -17.14 -1.76 1.25
C TYR A 182 -17.54 -1.27 -0.15
N PRO A 183 -18.77 -0.71 -0.32
CA PRO A 183 -19.21 -0.16 -1.60
C PRO A 183 -18.27 0.93 -2.09
N ARG A 184 -17.91 0.90 -3.37
CA ARG A 184 -17.13 2.00 -3.97
C ARG A 184 -17.98 3.23 -4.15
N TYR A 185 -17.35 4.40 -4.28
CA TYR A 185 -18.04 5.63 -4.67
C TYR A 185 -18.61 5.51 -6.08
N GLY A 186 -19.84 5.98 -6.26
CA GLY A 186 -20.42 6.23 -7.56
C GLY A 186 -19.76 7.42 -8.26
N LYS A 187 -20.09 7.62 -9.54
CA LYS A 187 -19.57 8.76 -10.31
C LYS A 187 -20.02 10.08 -9.67
N GLY A 188 -19.06 10.90 -9.26
CA GLY A 188 -19.30 12.20 -8.63
C GLY A 188 -19.57 12.16 -7.13
N GLU A 189 -19.63 10.98 -6.51
CA GLU A 189 -19.71 10.86 -5.06
C GLU A 189 -18.38 11.14 -4.38
N SER A 190 -18.44 11.71 -3.20
CA SER A 190 -17.29 11.97 -2.31
C SER A 190 -17.82 12.29 -0.92
N HIS A 191 -16.93 12.36 0.07
CA HIS A 191 -17.25 12.85 1.40
C HIS A 191 -16.37 14.05 1.77
N GLY A 192 -16.83 14.86 2.72
CA GLY A 192 -16.06 15.97 3.28
C GLY A 192 -14.97 15.51 4.23
N ILE A 193 -13.95 16.32 4.40
CA ILE A 193 -12.90 16.16 5.41
C ILE A 193 -13.01 17.34 6.38
N PRO A 194 -13.37 17.14 7.66
CA PRO A 194 -13.54 18.24 8.62
C PRO A 194 -12.19 18.76 9.13
N PHE A 195 -12.05 20.08 9.27
CA PHE A 195 -10.83 20.71 9.78
C PHE A 195 -10.45 20.21 11.19
N ARG A 196 -11.44 20.01 12.05
CA ARG A 196 -11.22 19.52 13.43
C ARG A 196 -10.64 18.12 13.51
N SER A 197 -10.60 17.35 12.42
CA SER A 197 -9.85 16.09 12.35
C SER A 197 -8.33 16.28 12.27
N LEU A 198 -7.87 17.52 12.10
CA LEU A 198 -6.45 17.89 12.12
C LEU A 198 -6.05 18.58 13.42
N LEU A 199 -6.97 18.80 14.35
CA LEU A 199 -6.72 19.49 15.60
C LEU A 199 -6.47 18.50 16.76
N PRO A 200 -5.21 18.25 17.15
CA PRO A 200 -4.89 17.35 18.26
C PRO A 200 -5.50 17.86 19.58
N ILE A 201 -6.14 16.96 20.32
CA ILE A 201 -6.77 17.29 21.61
C ILE A 201 -5.71 17.85 22.57
N GLY A 202 -6.02 19.01 23.17
CA GLY A 202 -5.20 19.63 24.23
C GLY A 202 -3.97 20.37 23.73
N LEU A 203 -3.70 20.40 22.42
CA LEU A 203 -2.59 21.18 21.85
C LEU A 203 -3.08 22.46 21.18
N LYS A 204 -2.24 23.49 21.20
CA LYS A 204 -2.47 24.76 20.48
C LYS A 204 -1.38 24.94 19.44
N ASN A 205 -1.75 25.50 18.28
CA ASN A 205 -0.81 25.77 17.15
C ASN A 205 -0.10 24.52 16.60
N VAL A 206 -0.73 23.36 16.73
CA VAL A 206 -0.31 22.08 16.12
C VAL A 206 -1.50 21.54 15.32
N PHE A 207 -1.30 21.29 14.02
CA PHE A 207 -2.31 20.74 13.11
C PHE A 207 -1.66 20.07 11.89
#